data_d52833744a1d86ac720876720e652a6a
#
_entry.id   d52833744a1d86ac720876720e652a6a
#
_cell.length_a   1.000
_cell.length_b   1.000
_cell.length_c   1.000
_cell.angle_alpha   90.00
_cell.angle_beta   90.00
_cell.angle_gamma   90.00
#
_symmetry.space_group_name_H-M   'P 1'
#
loop_
_entity.id
_entity.type
_entity.pdbx_description
1 polymer ?
#
loop_
_entity_poly.entity_id
_entity_poly.type
_entity_poly.pdbx_seq_one_letter_code
_entity_poly.pdbx_strand_id
1 'polypeptide(L)'
;MEKPLVSVIMPVYNAEEYLEEAVDSVIASNYSPLELILVDDGSADRSYHLAQQLAEKADTGVIKVYKQPNAGPCVARNYAVSLAKGKYIFPLDADDRVGPDFFAEAVDVMEADNGVKVVYSHAEFFGERTGEWKLAPYSRSLLARKNMIPISAMYRRSDW
;
A
#
# COMPACT_ATOMS: atom_id res chain seq x y z
N MET A 1 -22.02 -4.83 -11.54
CA MET A 1 -21.22 -3.59 -11.62
C MET A 1 -19.76 -3.99 -11.74
N GLU A 2 -18.97 -3.26 -12.51
CA GLU A 2 -17.53 -3.50 -12.60
C GLU A 2 -16.86 -3.11 -11.27
N LYS A 3 -15.96 -3.97 -10.78
CA LYS A 3 -15.24 -3.69 -9.54
C LYS A 3 -14.28 -2.51 -9.74
N PRO A 4 -14.19 -1.55 -8.80
CA PRO A 4 -13.29 -0.41 -8.93
C PRO A 4 -11.82 -0.82 -8.86
N LEU A 5 -10.96 -0.17 -9.65
CA LEU A 5 -9.51 -0.35 -9.58
C LEU A 5 -8.98 0.19 -8.26
N VAL A 6 -8.13 -0.57 -7.58
CA VAL A 6 -7.34 -0.15 -6.43
C VAL A 6 -5.89 0.02 -6.85
N SER A 7 -5.30 1.18 -6.55
CA SER A 7 -3.87 1.43 -6.73
C SER A 7 -3.15 1.25 -5.39
N VAL A 8 -2.32 0.22 -5.31
CA VAL A 8 -1.37 0.06 -4.21
C VAL A 8 -0.14 0.90 -4.54
N ILE A 9 0.27 1.78 -3.64
CA ILE A 9 1.46 2.61 -3.79
C ILE A 9 2.52 2.21 -2.77
N MET A 10 3.73 1.94 -3.23
CA MET A 10 4.80 1.41 -2.39
C MET A 10 6.09 2.21 -2.63
N PRO A 11 6.47 3.10 -1.70
CA PRO A 11 7.79 3.71 -1.71
C PRO A 11 8.83 2.66 -1.33
N VAL A 12 9.94 2.61 -2.06
CA VAL A 12 11.01 1.63 -1.86
C VAL A 12 12.32 2.37 -1.60
N TYR A 13 12.99 2.06 -0.49
CA TYR A 13 14.32 2.58 -0.20
C TYR A 13 15.11 1.58 0.64
N ASN A 14 16.16 0.97 0.05
CA ASN A 14 17.01 -0.03 0.71
C ASN A 14 16.19 -1.14 1.40
N ALA A 15 15.28 -1.77 0.65
CA ALA A 15 14.34 -2.76 1.15
C ALA A 15 14.54 -4.16 0.50
N GLU A 16 15.74 -4.47 -0.02
CA GLU A 16 15.97 -5.72 -0.77
C GLU A 16 15.62 -6.99 0.01
N GLU A 17 15.65 -6.94 1.35
CA GLU A 17 15.35 -8.09 2.22
C GLU A 17 13.84 -8.35 2.36
N TYR A 18 12.99 -7.34 2.16
CA TYR A 18 11.56 -7.41 2.48
C TYR A 18 10.64 -7.26 1.26
N LEU A 19 11.16 -6.62 0.20
CA LEU A 19 10.38 -6.18 -0.95
C LEU A 19 9.62 -7.32 -1.64
N GLU A 20 10.22 -8.51 -1.79
CA GLU A 20 9.57 -9.64 -2.44
C GLU A 20 8.34 -10.09 -1.66
N GLU A 21 8.43 -10.22 -0.33
CA GLU A 21 7.29 -10.59 0.52
C GLU A 21 6.18 -9.53 0.50
N ALA A 22 6.54 -8.25 0.50
CA ALA A 22 5.58 -7.15 0.41
C ALA A 22 4.81 -7.20 -0.92
N VAL A 23 5.51 -7.34 -2.04
CA VAL A 23 4.92 -7.45 -3.38
C VAL A 23 4.06 -8.71 -3.50
N ASP A 24 4.55 -9.86 -3.06
CA ASP A 24 3.82 -11.13 -3.11
C ASP A 24 2.51 -11.06 -2.31
N SER A 25 2.49 -10.35 -1.18
CA SER A 25 1.26 -10.16 -0.39
C SER A 25 0.18 -9.40 -1.16
N VAL A 26 0.56 -8.44 -2.00
CA VAL A 26 -0.37 -7.70 -2.87
C VAL A 26 -0.88 -8.57 -4.01
N ILE A 27 0.03 -9.32 -4.66
CA ILE A 27 -0.31 -10.20 -5.80
C ILE A 27 -1.18 -11.37 -5.35
N ALA A 28 -0.99 -11.87 -4.12
CA ALA A 28 -1.81 -12.94 -3.54
C ALA A 28 -3.21 -12.49 -3.10
N SER A 29 -3.56 -11.22 -3.30
CA SER A 29 -4.89 -10.71 -2.95
C SER A 29 -6.01 -11.42 -3.70
N ASN A 30 -7.11 -11.66 -3.00
CA ASN A 30 -8.37 -12.17 -3.55
C ASN A 30 -9.19 -11.11 -4.32
N TYR A 31 -8.65 -9.90 -4.49
CA TYR A 31 -9.31 -8.78 -5.17
C TYR A 31 -8.67 -8.45 -6.52
N SER A 32 -9.51 -8.20 -7.52
CA SER A 32 -9.11 -7.66 -8.82
C SER A 32 -10.24 -6.73 -9.31
N PRO A 33 -9.92 -5.58 -9.98
CA PRO A 33 -8.60 -5.20 -10.50
C PRO A 33 -7.71 -4.43 -9.50
N LEU A 34 -6.40 -4.73 -9.54
CA LEU A 34 -5.35 -4.03 -8.79
C LEU A 34 -4.28 -3.46 -9.74
N GLU A 35 -3.62 -2.38 -9.36
CA GLU A 35 -2.30 -1.98 -9.86
C GLU A 35 -1.36 -1.73 -8.68
N LEU A 36 -0.09 -2.10 -8.81
CA LEU A 36 0.96 -1.87 -7.83
C LEU A 36 2.01 -0.92 -8.42
N ILE A 37 2.20 0.21 -7.78
CA ILE A 37 3.12 1.26 -8.21
C ILE A 37 4.28 1.33 -7.22
N LEU A 38 5.43 0.81 -7.63
CA LEU A 38 6.68 0.85 -6.88
C LEU A 38 7.45 2.10 -7.27
N VAL A 39 7.87 2.91 -6.30
CA VAL A 39 8.74 4.07 -6.53
C VAL A 39 10.01 3.88 -5.72
N ASP A 40 11.11 3.55 -6.40
CA ASP A 40 12.45 3.51 -5.80
C ASP A 40 12.94 4.93 -5.53
N ASP A 41 13.15 5.24 -4.27
CA ASP A 41 13.62 6.54 -3.79
C ASP A 41 15.14 6.61 -3.70
N GLY A 42 15.82 6.17 -4.76
CA GLY A 42 17.28 6.26 -4.86
C GLY A 42 18.00 5.22 -3.99
N SER A 43 17.51 3.97 -3.94
CA SER A 43 18.17 2.87 -3.22
C SER A 43 19.61 2.67 -3.65
N ALA A 44 20.47 2.33 -2.69
CA ALA A 44 21.87 2.00 -2.89
C ALA A 44 22.12 0.48 -2.96
N ASP A 45 21.15 -0.31 -2.51
CA ASP A 45 21.13 -1.77 -2.56
C ASP A 45 20.48 -2.30 -3.86
N ARG A 46 20.09 -3.58 -3.90
CA ARG A 46 19.47 -4.21 -5.07
C ARG A 46 17.97 -4.00 -5.20
N SER A 47 17.33 -3.19 -4.33
CA SER A 47 15.87 -2.98 -4.30
C SER A 47 15.29 -2.62 -5.65
N TYR A 48 15.89 -1.64 -6.36
CA TYR A 48 15.41 -1.24 -7.68
C TYR A 48 15.46 -2.38 -8.71
N HIS A 49 16.56 -3.13 -8.73
CA HIS A 49 16.70 -4.27 -9.63
C HIS A 49 15.71 -5.39 -9.30
N LEU A 50 15.54 -5.69 -8.00
CA LEU A 50 14.55 -6.67 -7.54
C LEU A 50 13.13 -6.26 -7.93
N ALA A 51 12.76 -4.98 -7.76
CA ALA A 51 11.46 -4.46 -8.18
C ALA A 51 11.20 -4.70 -9.69
N GLN A 52 12.21 -4.48 -10.54
CA GLN A 52 12.11 -4.74 -11.98
C GLN A 52 11.91 -6.24 -12.27
N GLN A 53 12.67 -7.10 -11.61
CA GLN A 53 12.52 -8.56 -11.77
C GLN A 53 11.12 -9.05 -11.34
N LEU A 54 10.58 -8.52 -10.23
CA LEU A 54 9.23 -8.85 -9.77
C LEU A 54 8.16 -8.39 -10.77
N ALA A 55 8.32 -7.21 -11.38
CA ALA A 55 7.41 -6.72 -12.40
C ALA A 55 7.44 -7.57 -13.67
N GLU A 56 8.63 -8.01 -14.10
CA GLU A 56 8.79 -8.92 -15.25
C GLU A 56 8.20 -10.31 -14.97
N LYS A 57 8.46 -10.86 -13.77
CA LYS A 57 7.94 -12.18 -13.34
C LYS A 57 6.41 -12.22 -13.28
N ALA A 58 5.78 -11.13 -12.86
CA ALA A 58 4.33 -11.04 -12.76
C ALA A 58 3.62 -11.06 -14.12
N ASP A 59 4.29 -10.70 -15.22
CA ASP A 59 3.83 -10.72 -16.64
C ASP A 59 2.38 -10.22 -16.88
N THR A 60 1.83 -9.47 -15.95
CA THR A 60 0.42 -9.05 -15.96
C THR A 60 0.24 -7.56 -16.25
N GLY A 61 1.34 -6.78 -16.26
CA GLY A 61 1.30 -5.32 -16.34
C GLY A 61 0.67 -4.66 -15.10
N VAL A 62 0.40 -5.45 -14.05
CA VAL A 62 -0.14 -4.97 -12.78
C VAL A 62 0.91 -4.17 -12.01
N ILE A 63 2.19 -4.59 -12.05
CA ILE A 63 3.29 -3.94 -11.36
C ILE A 63 3.97 -2.92 -12.28
N LYS A 64 4.11 -1.70 -11.78
CA LYS A 64 4.82 -0.60 -12.45
C LYS A 64 5.94 -0.10 -11.54
N VAL A 65 7.14 0.01 -12.08
CA VAL A 65 8.34 0.41 -11.34
C VAL A 65 8.85 1.75 -11.86
N TYR A 66 9.04 2.67 -10.93
CA TYR A 66 9.60 4.00 -11.20
C TYR A 66 10.79 4.24 -10.28
N LYS A 67 11.64 5.20 -10.65
CA LYS A 67 12.79 5.61 -9.86
C LYS A 67 12.87 7.11 -9.77
N GLN A 68 13.29 7.63 -8.61
CA GLN A 68 13.59 9.03 -8.39
C GLN A 68 14.91 9.18 -7.61
N PRO A 69 15.58 10.36 -7.64
CA PRO A 69 16.61 10.70 -6.67
C PRO A 69 16.01 10.69 -5.27
N ASN A 70 16.80 10.25 -4.26
CA ASN A 70 16.31 10.20 -2.89
C ASN A 70 15.77 11.56 -2.42
N ALA A 71 14.50 11.57 -2.05
CA ALA A 71 13.76 12.75 -1.59
C ALA A 71 12.86 12.46 -0.39
N GLY A 72 12.90 11.23 0.11
CA GLY A 72 12.15 10.76 1.26
C GLY A 72 10.80 10.11 0.92
N PRO A 73 10.28 9.29 1.84
CA PRO A 73 9.10 8.44 1.59
C PRO A 73 7.84 9.23 1.25
N CYS A 74 7.68 10.44 1.78
CA CYS A 74 6.52 11.28 1.47
C CYS A 74 6.52 11.73 0.00
N VAL A 75 7.70 12.09 -0.53
CA VAL A 75 7.83 12.52 -1.94
C VAL A 75 7.60 11.31 -2.85
N ALA A 76 8.17 10.16 -2.53
CA ALA A 76 7.95 8.93 -3.28
C ALA A 76 6.47 8.50 -3.29
N ARG A 77 5.75 8.60 -2.15
CA ARG A 77 4.30 8.34 -2.10
C ARG A 77 3.50 9.32 -2.95
N ASN A 78 3.78 10.63 -2.84
CA ASN A 78 3.11 11.64 -3.65
C ASN A 78 3.31 11.39 -5.15
N TYR A 79 4.53 11.03 -5.54
CA TYR A 79 4.82 10.68 -6.93
C TYR A 79 4.03 9.43 -7.36
N ALA A 80 4.00 8.38 -6.55
CA ALA A 80 3.20 7.18 -6.83
C ALA A 80 1.71 7.51 -6.98
N VAL A 81 1.13 8.35 -6.10
CA VAL A 81 -0.27 8.78 -6.21
C VAL A 81 -0.54 9.53 -7.50
N SER A 82 0.39 10.38 -7.96
CA SER A 82 0.23 11.10 -9.23
C SER A 82 0.15 10.19 -10.46
N LEU A 83 0.69 8.96 -10.36
CA LEU A 83 0.69 7.95 -11.40
C LEU A 83 -0.52 7.00 -11.30
N ALA A 84 -1.18 6.98 -10.14
CA ALA A 84 -2.28 6.08 -9.83
C ALA A 84 -3.53 6.37 -10.67
N LYS A 85 -4.17 5.29 -11.13
CA LYS A 85 -5.41 5.34 -11.93
C LYS A 85 -6.63 4.82 -11.16
N GLY A 86 -6.41 4.14 -10.03
CA GLY A 86 -7.45 3.54 -9.23
C GLY A 86 -8.41 4.56 -8.62
N LYS A 87 -9.64 4.13 -8.37
CA LYS A 87 -10.62 4.88 -7.58
C LYS A 87 -10.16 5.00 -6.14
N TYR A 88 -9.48 3.96 -5.65
CA TYR A 88 -8.94 3.86 -4.30
C TYR A 88 -7.42 3.80 -4.32
N ILE A 89 -6.81 4.39 -3.29
CA ILE A 89 -5.37 4.36 -3.03
C ILE A 89 -5.13 3.59 -1.74
N PHE A 90 -4.14 2.70 -1.75
CA PHE A 90 -3.67 2.00 -0.57
C PHE A 90 -2.15 2.14 -0.47
N PRO A 91 -1.62 2.94 0.46
CA PRO A 91 -0.19 2.96 0.74
C PRO A 91 0.22 1.67 1.46
N LEU A 92 1.33 1.08 1.04
CA LEU A 92 1.96 -0.06 1.70
C LEU A 92 3.47 0.20 1.73
N ASP A 93 4.09 0.10 2.91
CA ASP A 93 5.53 0.21 3.01
C ASP A 93 6.20 -1.08 2.52
N ALA A 94 7.43 -0.99 2.00
CA ALA A 94 8.12 -2.11 1.34
C ALA A 94 8.57 -3.21 2.30
N ASP A 95 8.40 -3.00 3.61
CA ASP A 95 8.65 -3.94 4.70
C ASP A 95 7.37 -4.41 5.41
N ASP A 96 6.19 -4.00 4.89
CA ASP A 96 4.87 -4.41 5.39
C ASP A 96 4.20 -5.42 4.44
N ARG A 97 3.14 -6.09 4.94
CA ARG A 97 2.31 -7.03 4.19
C ARG A 97 0.83 -6.70 4.34
N VAL A 98 0.03 -7.05 3.35
CA VAL A 98 -1.42 -6.93 3.38
C VAL A 98 -2.08 -8.31 3.39
N GLY A 99 -3.14 -8.46 4.19
CA GLY A 99 -3.95 -9.69 4.18
C GLY A 99 -4.70 -9.88 2.85
N PRO A 100 -4.91 -11.13 2.40
CA PRO A 100 -5.45 -11.42 1.07
C PRO A 100 -6.86 -10.88 0.84
N ASP A 101 -7.68 -10.72 1.87
CA ASP A 101 -9.08 -10.30 1.78
C ASP A 101 -9.27 -8.79 2.01
N PHE A 102 -8.22 -8.08 2.46
CA PHE A 102 -8.32 -6.67 2.85
C PHE A 102 -8.95 -5.78 1.78
N PHE A 103 -8.49 -5.89 0.53
CA PHE A 103 -9.00 -5.01 -0.54
C PHE A 103 -10.47 -5.29 -0.87
N ALA A 104 -10.88 -6.54 -0.85
CA ALA A 104 -12.27 -6.90 -1.09
C ALA A 104 -13.19 -6.31 -0.03
N GLU A 105 -12.87 -6.54 1.24
CA GLU A 105 -13.65 -6.04 2.38
C GLU A 105 -13.65 -4.50 2.43
N ALA A 106 -12.50 -3.87 2.23
CA ALA A 106 -12.37 -2.42 2.28
C ALA A 106 -13.15 -1.73 1.15
N VAL A 107 -13.11 -2.29 -0.07
CA VAL A 107 -13.91 -1.77 -1.20
C VAL A 107 -15.39 -1.91 -0.92
N ASP A 108 -15.85 -3.06 -0.42
CA ASP A 108 -17.27 -3.27 -0.09
C ASP A 108 -17.77 -2.23 0.93
N VAL A 109 -16.99 -1.95 1.97
CA VAL A 109 -17.31 -0.90 2.96
C VAL A 109 -17.38 0.48 2.32
N MET A 110 -16.41 0.84 1.48
CA MET A 110 -16.35 2.15 0.84
C MET A 110 -17.42 2.34 -0.26
N GLU A 111 -17.81 1.27 -0.96
CA GLU A 111 -18.89 1.34 -1.95
C GLU A 111 -20.27 1.40 -1.29
N ALA A 112 -20.44 0.79 -0.12
CA ALA A 112 -21.70 0.80 0.62
C ALA A 112 -22.02 2.19 1.24
N ASP A 113 -20.99 2.96 1.61
CA ASP A 113 -21.17 4.29 2.25
C ASP A 113 -20.13 5.30 1.73
N ASN A 114 -20.60 6.29 0.96
CA ASN A 114 -19.78 7.40 0.48
C ASN A 114 -19.26 8.33 1.59
N GLY A 115 -19.85 8.29 2.78
CA GLY A 115 -19.39 9.03 3.96
C GLY A 115 -18.12 8.43 4.57
N VAL A 116 -17.84 7.14 4.34
CA VAL A 116 -16.60 6.50 4.77
C VAL A 116 -15.44 7.03 3.91
N LYS A 117 -14.46 7.66 4.56
CA LYS A 117 -13.31 8.30 3.89
C LYS A 117 -12.04 7.47 3.95
N VAL A 118 -11.86 6.72 5.04
CA VAL A 118 -10.68 5.90 5.27
C VAL A 118 -11.11 4.56 5.84
N VAL A 119 -10.56 3.47 5.31
CA VAL A 119 -10.73 2.10 5.83
C VAL A 119 -9.36 1.53 6.15
N TYR A 120 -9.21 0.97 7.34
CA TYR A 120 -8.00 0.28 7.79
C TYR A 120 -8.37 -0.95 8.61
N SER A 121 -7.46 -1.92 8.71
CA SER A 121 -7.64 -3.14 9.50
C SER A 121 -6.87 -3.09 10.82
N HIS A 122 -7.13 -4.07 11.67
CA HIS A 122 -6.15 -4.46 12.69
C HIS A 122 -4.85 -4.90 12.02
N ALA A 123 -3.75 -4.75 12.73
CA ALA A 123 -2.43 -5.13 12.25
C ALA A 123 -1.76 -6.10 13.24
N GLU A 124 -0.80 -6.85 12.73
CA GLU A 124 0.03 -7.75 13.51
C GLU A 124 1.50 -7.42 13.27
N PHE A 125 2.30 -7.56 14.30
CA PHE A 125 3.75 -7.52 14.17
C PHE A 125 4.25 -8.86 13.66
N PHE A 126 5.23 -8.83 12.77
CA PHE A 126 5.94 -10.01 12.30
C PHE A 126 7.47 -9.76 12.27
N GLY A 127 8.26 -10.80 12.03
CA GLY A 127 9.72 -10.71 12.07
C GLY A 127 10.26 -10.79 13.51
N GLU A 128 11.06 -9.81 13.94
CA GLU A 128 11.66 -9.80 15.28
C GLU A 128 10.63 -9.68 16.42
N ARG A 129 9.47 -9.10 16.14
CA ARG A 129 8.35 -9.00 17.07
C ARG A 129 7.16 -9.72 16.50
N THR A 130 6.38 -10.37 17.35
CA THR A 130 5.13 -11.03 16.97
C THR A 130 3.99 -10.56 17.87
N GLY A 131 2.76 -10.69 17.39
CA GLY A 131 1.54 -10.39 18.13
C GLY A 131 0.72 -9.25 17.55
N GLU A 132 -0.48 -9.10 18.08
CA GLU A 132 -1.45 -8.12 17.61
C GLU A 132 -1.00 -6.68 17.94
N TRP A 133 -1.02 -5.81 16.95
CA TRP A 133 -0.95 -4.37 17.19
C TRP A 133 -2.35 -3.84 17.51
N LYS A 134 -2.65 -3.72 18.81
CA LYS A 134 -3.95 -3.24 19.30
C LYS A 134 -4.12 -1.76 19.00
N LEU A 135 -4.94 -1.46 18.01
CA LEU A 135 -5.36 -0.09 17.72
C LEU A 135 -6.48 0.31 18.67
N ALA A 136 -6.39 1.52 19.22
CA ALA A 136 -7.47 2.08 20.02
C ALA A 136 -8.68 2.39 19.11
N PRO A 137 -9.93 2.30 19.61
CA PRO A 137 -11.09 2.75 18.87
C PRO A 137 -10.91 4.17 18.35
N TYR A 138 -11.38 4.44 17.13
CA TYR A 138 -11.25 5.76 16.52
C TYR A 138 -11.86 6.85 17.39
N SER A 139 -11.13 7.92 17.59
CA SER A 139 -11.57 9.12 18.29
C SER A 139 -10.93 10.34 17.64
N ARG A 140 -11.75 11.27 17.15
CA ARG A 140 -11.28 12.52 16.55
C ARG A 140 -10.39 13.34 17.50
N SER A 141 -10.76 13.39 18.79
CA SER A 141 -9.99 14.11 19.81
C SER A 141 -8.66 13.43 20.11
N LEU A 142 -8.59 12.10 20.03
CA LEU A 142 -7.37 11.35 20.24
C LEU A 142 -6.46 11.41 19.02
N LEU A 143 -7.02 11.36 17.80
CA LEU A 143 -6.26 11.49 16.55
C LEU A 143 -5.51 12.83 16.48
N ALA A 144 -6.09 13.91 17.02
CA ALA A 144 -5.44 15.21 17.10
C ALA A 144 -4.17 15.22 18.01
N ARG A 145 -3.96 14.19 18.82
CA ARG A 145 -2.86 14.10 19.80
C ARG A 145 -1.86 12.99 19.50
N LYS A 146 -2.30 11.93 18.84
CA LYS A 146 -1.43 10.81 18.45
C LYS A 146 -1.97 10.14 17.20
N ASN A 147 -1.05 9.51 16.44
CA ASN A 147 -1.45 8.68 15.32
C ASN A 147 -2.25 7.47 15.80
N MET A 148 -3.41 7.23 15.17
CA MET A 148 -4.31 6.12 15.47
C MET A 148 -4.59 5.27 14.23
N ILE A 149 -4.21 5.74 13.05
CA ILE A 149 -4.48 5.11 11.78
C ILE A 149 -3.15 4.62 11.22
N PRO A 150 -2.98 3.33 10.91
CA PRO A 150 -1.79 2.84 10.24
C PRO A 150 -1.63 3.56 8.89
N ILE A 151 -0.40 3.61 8.39
CA ILE A 151 -0.16 4.17 7.04
C ILE A 151 -0.88 3.34 5.98
N SER A 152 -0.94 2.03 6.19
CA SER A 152 -1.64 1.06 5.37
C SER A 152 -3.16 1.18 5.58
N ALA A 153 -3.73 2.28 5.09
CA ALA A 153 -5.15 2.59 5.14
C ALA A 153 -5.64 3.00 3.75
N MET A 154 -6.77 2.44 3.30
CA MET A 154 -7.33 2.74 1.99
C MET A 154 -8.19 4.01 2.04
N TYR A 155 -8.04 4.86 1.03
CA TYR A 155 -8.82 6.10 0.85
C TYR A 155 -9.18 6.33 -0.62
N ARG A 156 -10.12 7.25 -0.87
CA ARG A 156 -10.48 7.63 -2.25
C ARG A 156 -9.38 8.51 -2.86
N ARG A 157 -8.98 8.21 -4.10
CA ARG A 157 -8.02 9.05 -4.82
C ARG A 157 -8.50 10.50 -4.96
N SER A 158 -9.80 10.74 -5.03
CA SER A 158 -10.38 12.10 -5.09
C SER A 158 -10.23 12.90 -3.81
N ASP A 159 -9.89 12.26 -2.70
CA ASP A 159 -9.76 12.91 -1.38
C ASP A 159 -8.28 13.25 -1.06
N TRP A 160 -7.35 12.96 -2.01
CA TRP A 160 -5.91 13.27 -1.93
C TRP A 160 -5.59 14.72 -2.29
#